data_10709e6c1ff1f8e7c50aee49bf27d1b1
#
_entry.id   10709e6c1ff1f8e7c50aee49bf27d1b1
#
_cell.length_a   1.000
_cell.length_b   1.000
_cell.length_c   1.000
_cell.angle_alpha   90.00
_cell.angle_beta   90.00
_cell.angle_gamma   90.00
#
_symmetry.space_group_name_H-M   'P 1'
#
loop_
_entity.id
_entity.type
_entity.pdbx_description
1 polymer ?
#
loop_
_entity_poly.entity_id
_entity_poly.type
_entity_poly.pdbx_seq_one_letter_code
_entity_poly.pdbx_strand_id
1 'polypeptide(L)'
;MVPLTTLDYPGMLACVLFCQGCAWRCRYCHNPDLIAPRGSAEIDWRRVLLFLQRRQDLLDAVVFSGGEPTLQEGLPAAMDEVRAMGFRVGLHSAGIKPAGFANALRHADWVGFDVKALVEDYQLVTQVKGSGVANWRSLETLLASGVDYECRTTVHWHLIDTSRLLRLAQRLQASGVKRFAVQMVRTASMLDEQLPIAPAQMALPELWGCMRELFPAFVLRG
;
A
#
# COMPACT_ATOMS: atom_id res chain seq x y z
N MET A 1 11.62 -4.05 9.73
CA MET A 1 11.09 -5.38 9.36
C MET A 1 10.10 -5.84 10.43
N VAL A 2 8.94 -6.39 10.02
CA VAL A 2 7.99 -7.11 10.89
C VAL A 2 8.19 -8.61 10.66
N PRO A 3 8.61 -9.38 11.67
CA PRO A 3 9.00 -10.78 11.50
C PRO A 3 7.86 -11.73 11.16
N LEU A 4 6.62 -11.40 11.58
CA LEU A 4 5.42 -12.18 11.35
C LEU A 4 4.19 -11.28 11.34
N THR A 5 3.33 -11.48 10.34
CA THR A 5 2.02 -10.84 10.21
C THR A 5 1.03 -11.77 9.51
N THR A 6 -0.25 -11.60 9.82
CA THR A 6 -1.37 -12.25 9.15
C THR A 6 -2.23 -11.25 8.36
N LEU A 7 -1.84 -9.96 8.35
CA LEU A 7 -2.66 -8.86 7.84
C LEU A 7 -2.16 -8.31 6.49
N ASP A 8 -0.86 -8.46 6.23
CA ASP A 8 -0.21 -7.76 5.12
C ASP A 8 -0.23 -8.52 3.80
N TYR A 9 -0.57 -9.82 3.85
CA TYR A 9 -0.84 -10.65 2.68
C TYR A 9 -2.05 -11.54 3.01
N PRO A 10 -3.23 -11.34 2.40
CA PRO A 10 -4.45 -12.06 2.76
C PRO A 10 -4.28 -13.59 2.69
N GLY A 11 -4.60 -14.27 3.80
CA GLY A 11 -4.55 -15.73 3.90
C GLY A 11 -3.16 -16.36 4.03
N MET A 12 -2.11 -15.54 4.21
CA MET A 12 -0.72 -15.99 4.32
C MET A 12 -0.08 -15.56 5.64
N LEU A 13 0.78 -16.41 6.17
CA LEU A 13 1.75 -16.01 7.21
C LEU A 13 2.93 -15.32 6.52
N ALA A 14 3.09 -14.03 6.75
CA ALA A 14 4.09 -13.26 6.04
C ALA A 14 5.04 -12.52 6.98
N CYS A 15 6.23 -12.16 6.50
CA CYS A 15 7.00 -11.08 7.08
C CYS A 15 6.93 -9.83 6.19
N VAL A 16 7.14 -8.65 6.76
CA VAL A 16 7.17 -7.39 6.02
C VAL A 16 8.56 -6.78 6.07
N LEU A 17 9.11 -6.50 4.90
CA LEU A 17 10.36 -5.77 4.70
C LEU A 17 10.02 -4.33 4.33
N PHE A 18 10.49 -3.37 5.13
CA PHE A 18 10.24 -1.95 4.88
C PHE A 18 11.41 -1.34 4.12
N CYS A 19 11.17 -0.90 2.91
CA CYS A 19 12.12 -0.18 2.09
C CYS A 19 12.26 1.27 2.58
N GLN A 20 13.47 1.78 2.60
CA GLN A 20 13.77 3.16 2.96
C GLN A 20 13.61 4.08 1.76
N GLY A 21 13.05 5.26 1.97
CA GLY A 21 12.85 6.29 0.96
C GLY A 21 11.43 6.33 0.39
N CYS A 22 10.86 7.54 0.35
CA CYS A 22 9.58 7.83 -0.29
C CYS A 22 9.62 9.23 -0.92
N ALA A 23 9.08 9.37 -2.13
CA ALA A 23 8.99 10.65 -2.80
C ALA A 23 7.76 11.47 -2.38
N TRP A 24 6.80 10.86 -1.68
CA TRP A 24 5.61 11.55 -1.20
C TRP A 24 5.72 11.96 0.27
N ARG A 25 4.90 12.91 0.67
CA ARG A 25 4.79 13.46 2.03
C ARG A 25 3.34 13.37 2.49
N CYS A 26 2.78 12.14 2.46
CA CYS A 26 1.39 11.91 2.86
C CYS A 26 1.18 12.45 4.27
N ARG A 27 0.22 13.36 4.45
CA ARG A 27 -0.02 14.05 5.73
C ARG A 27 -0.27 13.09 6.88
N TYR A 28 -0.94 11.98 6.62
CA TYR A 28 -1.21 10.92 7.58
C TYR A 28 -0.17 9.78 7.57
N CYS A 29 1.03 10.00 7.05
CA CYS A 29 2.03 8.94 6.98
C CYS A 29 2.39 8.41 8.38
N HIS A 30 2.26 7.09 8.57
CA HIS A 30 2.58 6.43 9.84
C HIS A 30 4.06 6.09 10.00
N ASN A 31 4.83 6.17 8.93
CA ASN A 31 6.23 5.82 8.90
C ASN A 31 7.08 7.00 8.39
N PRO A 32 7.07 8.16 9.06
CA PRO A 32 7.80 9.34 8.62
C PRO A 32 9.30 9.09 8.53
N ASP A 33 9.85 8.22 9.37
CA ASP A 33 11.27 7.85 9.38
C ASP A 33 11.70 7.12 8.09
N LEU A 34 10.75 6.52 7.36
CA LEU A 34 11.02 5.85 6.08
C LEU A 34 10.96 6.80 4.88
N ILE A 35 10.73 8.10 5.08
CA ILE A 35 10.64 9.06 3.97
C ILE A 35 12.02 9.45 3.46
N ALA A 36 12.98 9.66 4.35
CA ALA A 36 14.35 9.98 3.96
C ALA A 36 14.96 8.85 3.12
N PRO A 37 15.78 9.17 2.09
CA PRO A 37 16.37 8.14 1.22
C PRO A 37 17.36 7.22 1.94
N ARG A 38 17.85 7.61 3.11
CA ARG A 38 18.70 6.79 4.00
C ARG A 38 18.19 6.89 5.43
N GLY A 39 18.26 5.78 6.16
CA GLY A 39 17.85 5.67 7.55
C GLY A 39 18.99 5.17 8.44
N SER A 40 18.88 5.43 9.75
CA SER A 40 19.86 4.96 10.74
C SER A 40 19.72 3.48 11.12
N ALA A 41 18.59 2.85 10.78
CA ALA A 41 18.25 1.47 11.14
C ALA A 41 18.19 0.53 9.93
N GLU A 42 18.98 0.80 8.90
CA GLU A 42 19.05 -0.06 7.72
C GLU A 42 19.61 -1.44 8.08
N ILE A 43 18.98 -2.47 7.54
CA ILE A 43 19.39 -3.86 7.73
C ILE A 43 20.06 -4.33 6.44
N ASP A 44 21.27 -4.86 6.57
CA ASP A 44 21.98 -5.45 5.44
C ASP A 44 21.18 -6.59 4.81
N TRP A 45 21.14 -6.65 3.48
CA TRP A 45 20.33 -7.64 2.75
C TRP A 45 20.71 -9.08 3.07
N ARG A 46 21.98 -9.37 3.29
CA ARG A 46 22.43 -10.71 3.70
C ARG A 46 21.84 -11.15 5.03
N ARG A 47 21.67 -10.21 5.97
CA ARG A 47 21.01 -10.49 7.26
C ARG A 47 19.52 -10.80 7.07
N VAL A 48 18.86 -10.13 6.11
CA VAL A 48 17.48 -10.45 5.74
C VAL A 48 17.39 -11.86 5.17
N LEU A 49 18.27 -12.23 4.24
CA LEU A 49 18.29 -13.57 3.65
C LEU A 49 18.55 -14.65 4.71
N LEU A 50 19.49 -14.44 5.64
CA LEU A 50 19.72 -15.37 6.76
C LEU A 50 18.51 -15.52 7.69
N PHE A 51 17.77 -14.44 7.91
CA PHE A 51 16.51 -14.49 8.66
C PHE A 51 15.49 -15.33 7.89
N LEU A 52 15.28 -15.08 6.61
CA LEU A 52 14.32 -15.79 5.76
C LEU A 52 14.66 -17.29 5.66
N GLN A 53 15.94 -17.64 5.51
CA GLN A 53 16.40 -19.02 5.47
C GLN A 53 15.96 -19.82 6.69
N ARG A 54 15.96 -19.20 7.87
CA ARG A 54 15.49 -19.83 9.13
C ARG A 54 13.96 -19.85 9.26
N ARG A 55 13.24 -19.29 8.31
CA ARG A 55 11.77 -19.16 8.29
C ARG A 55 11.13 -19.90 7.11
N GLN A 56 11.90 -20.61 6.31
CA GLN A 56 11.36 -21.57 5.34
C GLN A 56 10.47 -22.57 6.09
N ASP A 57 9.37 -22.96 5.49
CA ASP A 57 8.31 -23.80 6.07
C ASP A 57 7.55 -23.20 7.29
N LEU A 58 7.90 -22.00 7.73
CA LEU A 58 7.21 -21.28 8.80
C LEU A 58 6.44 -20.05 8.29
N LEU A 59 6.92 -19.43 7.22
CA LEU A 59 6.27 -18.30 6.54
C LEU A 59 5.91 -18.70 5.12
N ASP A 60 4.74 -18.24 4.68
CA ASP A 60 4.26 -18.45 3.31
C ASP A 60 4.77 -17.36 2.35
N ALA A 61 4.94 -16.13 2.85
CA ALA A 61 5.19 -14.97 2.02
C ALA A 61 6.14 -13.93 2.64
N VAL A 62 6.74 -13.15 1.76
CA VAL A 62 7.49 -11.94 2.10
C VAL A 62 6.86 -10.75 1.39
N VAL A 63 6.51 -9.71 2.15
CA VAL A 63 5.90 -8.49 1.62
C VAL A 63 6.90 -7.36 1.63
N PHE A 64 7.18 -6.80 0.46
CA PHE A 64 7.96 -5.56 0.33
C PHE A 64 7.03 -4.36 0.50
N SER A 65 7.32 -3.51 1.47
CA SER A 65 6.54 -2.35 1.88
C SER A 65 7.47 -1.21 2.30
N GLY A 66 7.00 -0.23 3.06
CA GLY A 66 7.86 0.78 3.69
C GLY A 66 7.53 2.20 3.31
N GLY A 67 8.53 2.93 2.80
CA GLY A 67 8.32 4.20 2.12
C GLY A 67 7.63 3.95 0.78
N GLU A 68 8.43 3.78 -0.29
CA GLU A 68 7.91 3.28 -1.57
C GLU A 68 8.91 2.29 -2.17
N PRO A 69 8.62 0.99 -2.16
CA PRO A 69 9.55 -0.04 -2.64
C PRO A 69 9.98 0.14 -4.10
N THR A 70 9.08 0.62 -4.96
CA THR A 70 9.34 0.76 -6.40
C THR A 70 10.36 1.85 -6.76
N LEU A 71 10.85 2.60 -5.78
CA LEU A 71 11.98 3.52 -5.92
C LEU A 71 13.33 2.80 -5.81
N GLN A 72 13.37 1.58 -5.26
CA GLN A 72 14.60 0.79 -5.10
C GLN A 72 14.95 0.10 -6.42
N GLU A 73 16.14 0.38 -6.96
CA GLU A 73 16.61 -0.25 -8.18
C GLU A 73 16.83 -1.77 -8.01
N GLY A 74 17.26 -2.18 -6.82
CA GLY A 74 17.48 -3.59 -6.47
C GLY A 74 16.21 -4.38 -6.15
N LEU A 75 15.02 -3.76 -6.12
CA LEU A 75 13.79 -4.44 -5.72
C LEU A 75 13.48 -5.69 -6.55
N PRO A 76 13.51 -5.68 -7.89
CA PRO A 76 13.23 -6.86 -8.69
C PRO A 76 14.12 -8.05 -8.37
N ALA A 77 15.44 -7.82 -8.23
CA ALA A 77 16.39 -8.86 -7.89
C ALA A 77 16.13 -9.44 -6.48
N ALA A 78 15.83 -8.57 -5.50
CA ALA A 78 15.48 -9.01 -4.15
C ALA A 78 14.18 -9.84 -4.13
N MET A 79 13.19 -9.47 -4.93
CA MET A 79 11.93 -10.24 -5.07
C MET A 79 12.20 -11.63 -5.68
N ASP A 80 13.09 -11.73 -6.69
CA ASP A 80 13.47 -12.99 -7.30
C ASP A 80 14.26 -13.90 -6.34
N GLU A 81 15.18 -13.34 -5.54
CA GLU A 81 15.91 -14.09 -4.51
C GLU A 81 14.93 -14.67 -3.47
N VAL A 82 13.96 -13.88 -3.01
CA VAL A 82 12.93 -14.33 -2.07
C VAL A 82 12.08 -15.45 -2.69
N ARG A 83 11.67 -15.31 -3.95
CA ARG A 83 10.93 -16.36 -4.66
C ARG A 83 11.74 -17.63 -4.81
N ALA A 84 13.04 -17.54 -5.12
CA ALA A 84 13.95 -18.69 -5.22
C ALA A 84 14.11 -19.45 -3.90
N MET A 85 13.84 -18.79 -2.76
CA MET A 85 13.79 -19.42 -1.43
C MET A 85 12.46 -20.14 -1.13
N GLY A 86 11.49 -20.10 -2.04
CA GLY A 86 10.20 -20.77 -1.91
C GLY A 86 9.06 -19.90 -1.35
N PHE A 87 9.30 -18.62 -1.05
CA PHE A 87 8.25 -17.73 -0.55
C PHE A 87 7.41 -17.12 -1.68
N ARG A 88 6.14 -16.85 -1.41
CA ARG A 88 5.33 -15.93 -2.20
C ARG A 88 5.82 -14.50 -2.00
N VAL A 89 5.71 -13.70 -3.03
CA VAL A 89 6.18 -12.30 -3.03
C VAL A 89 5.00 -11.35 -3.06
N GLY A 90 4.81 -10.60 -1.97
CA GLY A 90 3.85 -9.52 -1.87
C GLY A 90 4.51 -8.15 -2.08
N LEU A 91 3.79 -7.21 -2.65
CA LEU A 91 4.22 -5.83 -2.82
C LEU A 91 3.16 -4.86 -2.31
N HIS A 92 3.50 -3.99 -1.36
CA HIS A 92 2.70 -2.83 -1.01
C HIS A 92 3.26 -1.61 -1.71
N SER A 93 2.48 -0.95 -2.53
CA SER A 93 2.93 0.23 -3.29
C SER A 93 1.80 1.23 -3.53
N ALA A 94 2.16 2.49 -3.58
CA ALA A 94 1.30 3.55 -4.09
C ALA A 94 1.59 3.89 -5.57
N GLY A 95 2.42 3.11 -6.24
CA GLY A 95 2.71 3.27 -7.67
C GLY A 95 3.30 4.63 -8.04
N ILE A 96 4.12 5.20 -7.16
CA ILE A 96 4.68 6.55 -7.29
C ILE A 96 5.47 6.74 -8.60
N LYS A 97 6.21 5.71 -9.01
CA LYS A 97 7.03 5.67 -10.24
C LYS A 97 6.46 4.60 -11.17
N PRO A 98 5.57 4.93 -12.12
CA PRO A 98 4.87 3.94 -12.95
C PRO A 98 5.79 2.93 -13.65
N ALA A 99 6.93 3.37 -14.18
CA ALA A 99 7.90 2.47 -14.82
C ALA A 99 8.55 1.50 -13.81
N GLY A 100 8.91 1.98 -12.60
CA GLY A 100 9.42 1.13 -11.53
C GLY A 100 8.37 0.14 -11.03
N PHE A 101 7.13 0.58 -10.89
CA PHE A 101 6.00 -0.26 -10.51
C PHE A 101 5.74 -1.35 -11.56
N ALA A 102 5.67 -1.00 -12.85
CA ALA A 102 5.49 -1.96 -13.93
C ALA A 102 6.62 -3.01 -13.99
N ASN A 103 7.84 -2.62 -13.64
CA ASN A 103 8.95 -3.55 -13.53
C ASN A 103 8.77 -4.50 -12.33
N ALA A 104 8.53 -3.97 -11.12
CA ALA A 104 8.36 -4.77 -9.91
C ALA A 104 7.14 -5.72 -9.99
N LEU A 105 6.08 -5.31 -10.68
CA LEU A 105 4.84 -6.07 -10.85
C LEU A 105 5.06 -7.45 -11.48
N ARG A 106 6.05 -7.60 -12.36
CA ARG A 106 6.43 -8.90 -12.98
C ARG A 106 7.02 -9.91 -12.00
N HIS A 107 7.44 -9.43 -10.84
CA HIS A 107 8.07 -10.22 -9.78
C HIS A 107 7.15 -10.38 -8.55
N ALA A 108 5.93 -9.85 -8.58
CA ALA A 108 4.97 -9.96 -7.50
C ALA A 108 3.94 -11.07 -7.75
N ASP A 109 3.58 -11.81 -6.71
CA ASP A 109 2.46 -12.75 -6.73
C ASP A 109 1.16 -12.08 -6.26
N TRP A 110 1.26 -11.01 -5.48
CA TRP A 110 0.15 -10.23 -4.98
C TRP A 110 0.54 -8.78 -4.70
N VAL A 111 -0.39 -7.86 -4.91
CA VAL A 111 -0.17 -6.43 -4.69
C VAL A 111 -1.24 -5.81 -3.80
N GLY A 112 -0.83 -5.22 -2.68
CA GLY A 112 -1.62 -4.26 -1.93
C GLY A 112 -1.40 -2.86 -2.49
N PHE A 113 -2.34 -2.36 -3.27
CA PHE A 113 -2.17 -1.11 -4.01
C PHE A 113 -2.93 0.04 -3.35
N ASP A 114 -2.20 1.06 -2.93
CA ASP A 114 -2.79 2.22 -2.27
C ASP A 114 -3.29 3.25 -3.28
N VAL A 115 -4.59 3.47 -3.35
CA VAL A 115 -5.21 4.60 -4.04
C VAL A 115 -5.70 5.59 -3.00
N LYS A 116 -5.05 6.75 -2.92
CA LYS A 116 -5.26 7.65 -1.77
C LYS A 116 -6.39 8.66 -1.98
N ALA A 117 -6.72 9.00 -3.24
CA ALA A 117 -7.77 9.95 -3.59
C ALA A 117 -8.09 9.90 -5.11
N LEU A 118 -9.04 10.70 -5.57
CA LEU A 118 -9.19 11.05 -6.98
C LEU A 118 -7.97 11.84 -7.46
N VAL A 119 -7.67 11.83 -8.77
CA VAL A 119 -6.49 12.48 -9.35
C VAL A 119 -6.33 13.92 -8.89
N GLU A 120 -7.43 14.69 -8.92
CA GLU A 120 -7.48 16.09 -8.54
C GLU A 120 -7.24 16.35 -7.04
N ASP A 121 -7.64 15.40 -6.19
CA ASP A 121 -7.54 15.53 -4.73
C ASP A 121 -6.21 14.99 -4.16
N TYR A 122 -5.39 14.34 -4.97
CA TYR A 122 -4.18 13.65 -4.51
C TYR A 122 -3.18 14.55 -3.79
N GLN A 123 -3.02 15.77 -4.27
CA GLN A 123 -2.09 16.74 -3.67
C GLN A 123 -2.50 17.14 -2.25
N LEU A 124 -3.79 17.10 -1.91
CA LEU A 124 -4.26 17.35 -0.54
C LEU A 124 -3.72 16.31 0.44
N VAL A 125 -3.54 15.08 -0.04
CA VAL A 125 -3.05 13.95 0.78
C VAL A 125 -1.54 13.87 0.75
N THR A 126 -0.92 13.89 -0.43
CA THR A 126 0.49 13.55 -0.63
C THR A 126 1.43 14.73 -0.59
N GLN A 127 0.92 15.97 -0.63
CA GLN A 127 1.67 17.22 -0.73
C GLN A 127 2.56 17.30 -1.99
N VAL A 128 2.33 16.45 -3.00
CA VAL A 128 3.14 16.40 -4.22
C VAL A 128 2.25 16.57 -5.45
N LYS A 129 2.58 17.60 -6.25
CA LYS A 129 1.88 17.88 -7.51
C LYS A 129 2.07 16.74 -8.51
N GLY A 130 0.99 16.36 -9.18
CA GLY A 130 1.01 15.30 -10.20
C GLY A 130 1.03 13.87 -9.63
N SER A 131 1.05 13.69 -8.32
CA SER A 131 1.05 12.36 -7.67
C SER A 131 -0.15 11.51 -8.04
N GLY A 132 -1.32 12.10 -8.23
CA GLY A 132 -2.52 11.40 -8.68
C GLY A 132 -2.37 10.79 -10.07
N VAL A 133 -1.80 11.53 -11.01
CA VAL A 133 -1.57 11.03 -12.38
C VAL A 133 -0.66 9.80 -12.37
N ALA A 134 0.42 9.83 -11.59
CA ALA A 134 1.33 8.70 -11.46
C ALA A 134 0.65 7.47 -10.86
N ASN A 135 -0.10 7.64 -9.76
CA ASN A 135 -0.80 6.53 -9.11
C ASN A 135 -1.86 5.90 -10.02
N TRP A 136 -2.73 6.70 -10.63
CA TRP A 136 -3.79 6.16 -11.48
C TRP A 136 -3.26 5.46 -12.73
N ARG A 137 -2.15 5.95 -13.31
CA ARG A 137 -1.44 5.23 -14.39
C ARG A 137 -0.89 3.88 -13.91
N SER A 138 -0.38 3.81 -12.70
CA SER A 138 0.08 2.55 -12.10
C SER A 138 -1.08 1.61 -11.79
N LEU A 139 -2.24 2.14 -11.38
CA LEU A 139 -3.47 1.37 -11.21
C LEU A 139 -3.92 0.72 -12.55
N GLU A 140 -3.93 1.47 -13.64
CA GLU A 140 -4.24 0.92 -14.97
C GLU A 140 -3.29 -0.24 -15.33
N THR A 141 -1.99 -0.07 -15.07
CA THR A 141 -0.99 -1.12 -15.28
C THR A 141 -1.26 -2.35 -14.43
N LEU A 142 -1.63 -2.17 -13.16
CA LEU A 142 -1.99 -3.26 -12.25
C LEU A 142 -3.20 -4.04 -12.75
N LEU A 143 -4.27 -3.33 -13.11
CA LEU A 143 -5.51 -3.96 -13.59
C LEU A 143 -5.32 -4.74 -14.90
N ALA A 144 -4.39 -4.31 -15.75
CA ALA A 144 -4.05 -4.99 -16.99
C ALA A 144 -3.09 -6.18 -16.82
N SER A 145 -2.42 -6.31 -15.66
CA SER A 145 -1.34 -7.29 -15.46
C SER A 145 -1.82 -8.72 -15.19
N GLY A 146 -3.02 -8.88 -14.66
CA GLY A 146 -3.53 -10.17 -14.18
C GLY A 146 -2.96 -10.62 -12.83
N VAL A 147 -2.06 -9.86 -12.19
CA VAL A 147 -1.56 -10.14 -10.83
C VAL A 147 -2.69 -9.96 -9.81
N ASP A 148 -2.78 -10.86 -8.84
CA ASP A 148 -3.74 -10.73 -7.74
C ASP A 148 -3.47 -9.45 -6.91
N TYR A 149 -4.54 -8.77 -6.50
CA TYR A 149 -4.40 -7.50 -5.81
C TYR A 149 -5.54 -7.20 -4.83
N GLU A 150 -5.30 -6.21 -3.99
CA GLU A 150 -6.30 -5.48 -3.23
C GLU A 150 -6.00 -3.98 -3.36
N CYS A 151 -6.95 -3.19 -3.88
CA CYS A 151 -6.87 -1.73 -3.81
C CYS A 151 -7.25 -1.27 -2.41
N ARG A 152 -6.50 -0.33 -1.84
CA ARG A 152 -6.68 0.17 -0.48
C ARG A 152 -6.75 1.69 -0.46
N THR A 153 -7.65 2.23 0.36
CA THR A 153 -7.69 3.67 0.66
C THR A 153 -7.64 3.88 2.16
N THR A 154 -6.60 4.56 2.63
CA THR A 154 -6.54 5.04 4.01
C THR A 154 -7.33 6.34 4.11
N VAL A 155 -8.34 6.37 4.97
CA VAL A 155 -9.25 7.49 5.15
C VAL A 155 -8.89 8.27 6.42
N HIS A 156 -8.69 9.57 6.23
CA HIS A 156 -8.68 10.58 7.26
C HIS A 156 -9.80 11.59 6.94
N TRP A 157 -10.82 11.67 7.77
CA TRP A 157 -12.06 12.40 7.45
C TRP A 157 -11.89 13.90 7.17
N HIS A 158 -10.80 14.51 7.63
CA HIS A 158 -10.47 15.91 7.28
C HIS A 158 -9.81 16.06 5.90
N LEU A 159 -9.36 14.96 5.29
CA LEU A 159 -8.76 14.96 3.94
C LEU A 159 -9.71 14.39 2.89
N ILE A 160 -10.41 13.33 3.26
CA ILE A 160 -11.37 12.63 2.40
C ILE A 160 -12.67 12.51 3.18
N ASP A 161 -13.65 13.36 2.86
CA ASP A 161 -15.00 13.25 3.39
C ASP A 161 -15.79 12.11 2.73
N THR A 162 -16.99 11.85 3.24
CA THR A 162 -17.86 10.76 2.75
C THR A 162 -18.19 10.88 1.27
N SER A 163 -18.39 12.11 0.79
CA SER A 163 -18.74 12.39 -0.61
C SER A 163 -17.56 12.12 -1.54
N ARG A 164 -16.34 12.53 -1.14
CA ARG A 164 -15.12 12.23 -1.88
C ARG A 164 -14.81 10.75 -1.89
N LEU A 165 -14.99 10.06 -0.76
CA LEU A 165 -14.77 8.62 -0.67
C LEU A 165 -15.74 7.85 -1.57
N LEU A 166 -17.02 8.23 -1.60
CA LEU A 166 -18.00 7.61 -2.48
C LEU A 166 -17.66 7.83 -3.96
N ARG A 167 -17.30 9.06 -4.36
CA ARG A 167 -16.85 9.34 -5.74
C ARG A 167 -15.61 8.56 -6.12
N LEU A 168 -14.65 8.43 -5.20
CA LEU A 168 -13.46 7.61 -5.40
C LEU A 168 -13.83 6.15 -5.64
N ALA A 169 -14.70 5.59 -4.80
CA ALA A 169 -15.18 4.21 -4.93
C ALA A 169 -15.87 3.97 -6.27
N GLN A 170 -16.78 4.85 -6.68
CA GLN A 170 -17.45 4.78 -7.99
C GLN A 170 -16.44 4.83 -9.15
N ARG A 171 -15.43 5.69 -9.06
CA ARG A 171 -14.38 5.78 -10.08
C ARG A 171 -13.51 4.53 -10.14
N LEU A 172 -13.16 3.95 -8.99
CA LEU A 172 -12.41 2.69 -8.91
C LEU A 172 -13.22 1.53 -9.52
N GLN A 173 -14.49 1.43 -9.17
CA GLN A 173 -15.40 0.42 -9.74
C GLN A 173 -15.52 0.57 -11.25
N ALA A 174 -15.71 1.79 -11.75
CA ALA A 174 -15.78 2.08 -13.19
C ALA A 174 -14.45 1.76 -13.92
N SER A 175 -13.32 1.80 -13.23
CA SER A 175 -12.01 1.39 -13.75
C SER A 175 -11.79 -0.13 -13.72
N GLY A 176 -12.72 -0.93 -13.17
CA GLY A 176 -12.64 -2.38 -13.11
C GLY A 176 -12.04 -2.96 -11.83
N VAL A 177 -11.86 -2.15 -10.80
CA VAL A 177 -11.43 -2.65 -9.47
C VAL A 177 -12.52 -3.56 -8.89
N LYS A 178 -12.13 -4.76 -8.43
CA LYS A 178 -13.03 -5.76 -7.85
C LYS A 178 -12.82 -5.96 -6.35
N ARG A 179 -11.59 -5.77 -5.86
CA ARG A 179 -11.20 -5.95 -4.44
C ARG A 179 -10.81 -4.60 -3.87
N PHE A 180 -11.58 -4.10 -2.94
CA PHE A 180 -11.37 -2.78 -2.34
C PHE A 180 -11.43 -2.83 -0.82
N ALA A 181 -10.44 -2.22 -0.17
CA ALA A 181 -10.41 -2.07 1.27
C ALA A 181 -10.33 -0.59 1.65
N VAL A 182 -11.18 -0.20 2.59
CA VAL A 182 -11.06 1.08 3.29
C VAL A 182 -10.39 0.83 4.62
N GLN A 183 -9.35 1.60 4.91
CA GLN A 183 -8.60 1.54 6.17
C GLN A 183 -8.76 2.86 6.90
N MET A 184 -9.21 2.81 8.15
CA MET A 184 -9.26 4.02 8.96
C MET A 184 -7.84 4.38 9.42
N VAL A 185 -7.51 5.66 9.32
CA VAL A 185 -6.20 6.16 9.75
C VAL A 185 -6.00 5.92 11.25
N ARG A 186 -4.78 5.55 11.63
CA ARG A 186 -4.33 5.56 13.03
C ARG A 186 -3.78 6.93 13.36
N THR A 187 -4.36 7.61 14.32
CA THR A 187 -4.03 9.01 14.64
C THR A 187 -2.88 9.18 15.65
N ALA A 188 -2.39 8.08 16.21
CA ALA A 188 -1.34 8.12 17.25
C ALA A 188 0.04 8.61 16.75
N SER A 189 0.30 8.52 15.44
CA SER A 189 1.55 8.97 14.83
C SER A 189 1.29 9.32 13.38
N MET A 190 1.38 10.60 13.02
CA MET A 190 1.21 11.09 11.65
C MET A 190 2.32 12.07 11.32
N LEU A 191 2.73 12.15 10.03
CA LEU A 191 3.73 13.10 9.57
C LEU A 191 3.32 14.56 9.82
N ASP A 192 2.05 14.87 9.57
CA ASP A 192 1.51 16.21 9.78
C ASP A 192 0.86 16.29 11.17
N GLU A 193 1.61 16.81 12.12
CA GLU A 193 1.17 16.99 13.51
C GLU A 193 0.04 18.02 13.65
N GLN A 194 -0.16 18.89 12.65
CA GLN A 194 -1.23 19.89 12.63
C GLN A 194 -2.54 19.32 12.05
N LEU A 195 -2.50 18.11 11.46
CA LEU A 195 -3.70 17.45 10.99
C LEU A 195 -4.56 17.07 12.19
N PRO A 196 -5.80 17.61 12.32
CA PRO A 196 -6.63 17.31 13.47
C PRO A 196 -6.84 15.81 13.63
N ILE A 197 -6.98 15.35 14.87
CA ILE A 197 -7.34 13.96 15.14
C ILE A 197 -8.64 13.66 14.37
N ALA A 198 -8.64 12.61 13.57
CA ALA A 198 -9.84 12.19 12.87
C ALA A 198 -10.95 11.89 13.91
N PRO A 199 -12.18 12.36 13.69
CA PRO A 199 -13.28 12.01 14.59
C PRO A 199 -13.36 10.50 14.71
N ALA A 200 -13.74 10.03 15.90
CA ALA A 200 -13.98 8.61 16.13
C ALA A 200 -14.92 8.07 15.04
N GLN A 201 -14.69 6.84 14.65
CA GLN A 201 -15.41 6.19 13.56
C GLN A 201 -16.92 6.42 13.72
N MET A 202 -17.46 7.27 12.87
CA MET A 202 -18.89 7.43 12.81
C MET A 202 -19.47 6.16 12.19
N ALA A 203 -20.49 5.58 12.82
CA ALA A 203 -21.27 4.55 12.18
C ALA A 203 -21.89 5.14 10.90
N LEU A 204 -21.40 4.73 9.76
CA LEU A 204 -21.87 5.16 8.43
C LEU A 204 -22.42 3.94 7.67
N PRO A 205 -23.50 3.30 8.19
CA PRO A 205 -23.97 2.03 7.63
C PRO A 205 -24.38 2.16 6.16
N GLU A 206 -24.96 3.29 5.77
CA GLU A 206 -25.36 3.57 4.39
C GLU A 206 -24.15 3.65 3.46
N LEU A 207 -23.10 4.37 3.86
CA LEU A 207 -21.87 4.46 3.07
C LEU A 207 -21.24 3.07 2.89
N TRP A 208 -21.14 2.29 3.96
CA TRP A 208 -20.57 0.95 3.88
C TRP A 208 -21.47 -0.03 3.14
N GLY A 209 -22.79 0.19 3.14
CA GLY A 209 -23.76 -0.49 2.29
C GLY A 209 -23.45 -0.27 0.81
N CYS A 210 -23.35 0.98 0.39
CA CYS A 210 -22.98 1.35 -0.98
C CYS A 210 -21.61 0.75 -1.41
N MET A 211 -20.61 0.73 -0.50
CA MET A 211 -19.32 0.12 -0.82
C MET A 211 -19.43 -1.37 -1.10
N ARG A 212 -20.24 -2.12 -0.32
CA ARG A 212 -20.48 -3.56 -0.54
C ARG A 212 -21.23 -3.85 -1.84
N GLU A 213 -22.10 -2.93 -2.27
CA GLU A 213 -22.79 -3.04 -3.57
C GLU A 213 -21.84 -2.78 -4.74
N LEU A 214 -20.92 -1.82 -4.59
CA LEU A 214 -19.96 -1.48 -5.64
C LEU A 214 -18.87 -2.55 -5.84
N PHE A 215 -18.45 -3.24 -4.77
CA PHE A 215 -17.31 -4.16 -4.85
C PHE A 215 -17.68 -5.56 -4.36
N PRO A 216 -17.48 -6.61 -5.19
CA PRO A 216 -17.71 -8.00 -4.79
C PRO A 216 -16.91 -8.43 -3.55
N ALA A 217 -15.71 -7.85 -3.39
CA ALA A 217 -14.84 -8.09 -2.24
C ALA A 217 -14.49 -6.74 -1.59
N PHE A 218 -15.39 -6.27 -0.71
CA PHE A 218 -15.18 -5.08 0.11
C PHE A 218 -14.75 -5.44 1.53
N VAL A 219 -13.74 -4.74 2.04
CA VAL A 219 -13.27 -4.86 3.43
C VAL A 219 -13.17 -3.49 4.09
N LEU A 220 -13.71 -3.36 5.29
CA LEU A 220 -13.50 -2.20 6.17
C LEU A 220 -12.55 -2.63 7.30
N ARG A 221 -11.46 -1.89 7.47
CA ARG A 221 -10.45 -2.07 8.52
C ARG A 221 -10.39 -0.81 9.39
N GLY A 222 -10.45 -0.97 10.69
CA GLY A 222 -10.39 0.12 11.67
C GLY A 222 -9.56 -0.24 12.86
#